data_d014584e2ed8b1bfcf925b654d37b725
#
_entry.id   d014584e2ed8b1bfcf925b654d37b725
#
_cell.length_a   1.000
_cell.length_b   1.000
_cell.length_c   1.000
_cell.angle_alpha   90.00
_cell.angle_beta   90.00
_cell.angle_gamma   90.00
#
_symmetry.space_group_name_H-M   'P 1'
#
loop_
_entity.id
_entity.type
_entity.pdbx_description
1 polymer ?
#
loop_
_entity_poly.entity_id
_entity_poly.type
_entity_poly.pdbx_seq_one_letter_code
_entity_poly.pdbx_strand_id
1 'polypeptide(L)'
;MRLVRSIPFMDPQQLESLYDAFAPAVHAFALQLTRHEEASKDLLQNVFLRLARRPRFTILNPRSFLLRCTYRAYVDLVRRESSRQRTLDEFALEPPAGFRGEPEGDEKITALLVGVSSLPEDQRAVVHLKIWEQRTFRQIAGILGIPANTAASRYRYAIDKLRDAMRLEDET
;
A
#
# COMPACT_ATOMS: atom_id res chain seq x y z
N MET A 1 -26.19 39.33 1.90
CA MET A 1 -24.79 39.08 1.47
C MET A 1 -24.21 37.98 2.35
N ARG A 2 -24.32 36.70 1.91
CA ARG A 2 -23.81 35.55 2.68
C ARG A 2 -22.30 35.49 2.50
N LEU A 3 -21.56 35.75 3.57
CA LEU A 3 -20.13 35.44 3.66
C LEU A 3 -19.94 33.94 3.42
N VAL A 4 -19.46 33.59 2.26
CA VAL A 4 -18.92 32.26 1.99
C VAL A 4 -17.70 32.12 2.90
N ARG A 5 -17.86 31.44 4.04
CA ARG A 5 -16.74 31.02 4.87
C ARG A 5 -15.86 30.14 3.99
N SER A 6 -14.75 30.69 3.51
CA SER A 6 -13.69 29.90 2.89
C SER A 6 -13.29 28.82 3.90
N ILE A 7 -13.66 27.58 3.63
CA ILE A 7 -13.16 26.44 4.39
C ILE A 7 -11.66 26.43 4.14
N PRO A 8 -10.81 26.65 5.16
CA PRO A 8 -9.38 26.70 4.94
C PRO A 8 -8.92 25.29 4.52
N PHE A 9 -8.52 25.15 3.25
CA PHE A 9 -7.84 23.95 2.75
C PHE A 9 -6.51 23.77 3.49
N MET A 10 -5.91 22.57 3.38
CA MET A 10 -4.57 22.33 3.90
C MET A 10 -3.58 23.38 3.35
N ASP A 11 -2.74 23.90 4.22
CA ASP A 11 -1.70 24.87 3.84
C ASP A 11 -0.77 24.22 2.81
N PRO A 12 -0.50 24.90 1.66
CA PRO A 12 0.42 24.39 0.65
C PRO A 12 1.79 24.00 1.19
N GLN A 13 2.36 24.78 2.10
CA GLN A 13 3.66 24.49 2.72
C GLN A 13 3.61 23.23 3.61
N GLN A 14 2.50 23.04 4.32
CA GLN A 14 2.28 21.84 5.12
C GLN A 14 2.11 20.61 4.22
N LEU A 15 1.41 20.74 3.09
CA LEU A 15 1.24 19.67 2.13
C LEU A 15 2.57 19.26 1.49
N GLU A 16 3.38 20.24 1.08
CA GLU A 16 4.73 20.06 0.53
C GLU A 16 5.63 19.32 1.53
N SER A 17 5.67 19.80 2.78
CA SER A 17 6.44 19.13 3.85
C SER A 17 6.03 17.68 4.09
N LEU A 18 4.73 17.38 4.01
CA LEU A 18 4.22 16.01 4.13
C LEU A 18 4.59 15.16 2.92
N TYR A 19 4.57 15.76 1.72
CA TYR A 19 4.96 15.08 0.49
C TYR A 19 6.45 14.71 0.55
N ASP A 20 7.32 15.67 0.82
CA ASP A 20 8.77 15.46 0.88
C ASP A 20 9.16 14.42 1.94
N ALA A 21 8.51 14.47 3.11
CA ALA A 21 8.81 13.53 4.19
C ALA A 21 8.28 12.11 3.99
N PHE A 22 7.15 11.93 3.28
CA PHE A 22 6.42 10.66 3.29
C PHE A 22 6.11 10.08 1.91
N ALA A 23 6.30 10.81 0.80
CA ALA A 23 6.02 10.30 -0.53
C ALA A 23 6.78 9.00 -0.85
N PRO A 24 8.07 8.82 -0.49
CA PRO A 24 8.77 7.56 -0.73
C PRO A 24 8.12 6.36 -0.02
N ALA A 25 7.71 6.52 1.25
CA ALA A 25 7.07 5.47 2.02
C ALA A 25 5.66 5.14 1.49
N VAL A 26 4.90 6.15 1.10
CA VAL A 26 3.57 6.00 0.49
C VAL A 26 3.68 5.30 -0.86
N HIS A 27 4.65 5.70 -1.70
CA HIS A 27 4.89 5.08 -3.00
C HIS A 27 5.32 3.62 -2.87
N ALA A 28 6.29 3.32 -1.97
CA ALA A 28 6.72 1.95 -1.72
C ALA A 28 5.55 1.05 -1.27
N PHE A 29 4.68 1.55 -0.39
CA PHE A 29 3.50 0.82 0.03
C PHE A 29 2.48 0.67 -1.10
N ALA A 30 2.24 1.73 -1.89
CA ALA A 30 1.37 1.68 -3.06
C ALA A 30 1.85 0.64 -4.09
N LEU A 31 3.17 0.57 -4.32
CA LEU A 31 3.78 -0.41 -5.22
C LEU A 31 3.58 -1.85 -4.73
N GLN A 32 3.70 -2.10 -3.42
CA GLN A 32 3.40 -3.40 -2.84
C GLN A 32 1.92 -3.81 -2.98
N LEU A 33 1.02 -2.85 -2.99
CA LEU A 33 -0.41 -3.10 -3.17
C LEU A 33 -0.76 -3.34 -4.64
N THR A 34 -0.34 -2.43 -5.53
CA THR A 34 -0.73 -2.44 -6.95
C THR A 34 0.09 -3.40 -7.80
N ARG A 35 1.36 -3.65 -7.42
CA ARG A 35 2.36 -4.40 -8.21
C ARG A 35 2.61 -3.81 -9.60
N HIS A 36 2.28 -2.56 -9.79
CA HIS A 36 2.40 -1.86 -11.05
C HIS A 36 2.89 -0.43 -10.81
N GLU A 37 3.99 -0.04 -11.45
CA GLU A 37 4.69 1.23 -11.21
C GLU A 37 3.77 2.44 -11.46
N GLU A 38 3.12 2.49 -12.63
CA GLU A 38 2.25 3.62 -12.97
C GLU A 38 1.02 3.69 -12.06
N ALA A 39 0.38 2.56 -11.75
CA ALA A 39 -0.74 2.52 -10.82
C ALA A 39 -0.33 2.96 -9.39
N SER A 40 0.92 2.68 -8.98
CA SER A 40 1.43 3.14 -7.69
C SER A 40 1.65 4.65 -7.65
N LYS A 41 2.15 5.23 -8.75
CA LYS A 41 2.30 6.70 -8.91
C LYS A 41 0.94 7.40 -8.90
N ASP A 42 -0.03 6.86 -9.63
CA ASP A 42 -1.40 7.37 -9.65
C ASP A 42 -2.05 7.32 -8.26
N LEU A 43 -1.82 6.22 -7.53
CA LEU A 43 -2.32 6.05 -6.18
C LEU A 43 -1.69 7.06 -5.21
N LEU A 44 -0.36 7.26 -5.29
CA LEU A 44 0.36 8.30 -4.54
C LEU A 44 -0.24 9.68 -4.81
N GLN A 45 -0.36 10.05 -6.08
CA GLN A 45 -0.90 11.34 -6.49
C GLN A 45 -2.34 11.52 -5.97
N ASN A 46 -3.18 10.50 -6.08
CA ASN A 46 -4.57 10.53 -5.61
C ASN A 46 -4.65 10.76 -4.09
N VAL A 47 -3.78 10.12 -3.30
CA VAL A 47 -3.71 10.29 -1.84
C VAL A 47 -3.40 11.74 -1.49
N PHE A 48 -2.39 12.36 -2.10
CA PHE A 48 -2.01 13.74 -1.81
C PHE A 48 -3.01 14.76 -2.37
N LEU A 49 -3.64 14.53 -3.53
CA LEU A 49 -4.73 15.35 -4.04
C LEU A 49 -5.96 15.35 -3.11
N ARG A 50 -6.31 14.18 -2.58
CA ARG A 50 -7.41 14.08 -1.59
C ARG A 50 -7.04 14.79 -0.29
N LEU A 51 -5.78 14.73 0.12
CA LEU A 51 -5.30 15.43 1.31
C LEU A 51 -5.36 16.95 1.13
N ALA A 52 -4.92 17.47 -0.02
CA ALA A 52 -4.97 18.89 -0.36
C ALA A 52 -6.40 19.48 -0.30
N ARG A 53 -7.40 18.68 -0.64
CA ARG A 53 -8.82 19.08 -0.64
C ARG A 53 -9.50 18.99 0.73
N ARG A 54 -8.80 18.50 1.75
CA ARG A 54 -9.38 18.40 3.10
C ARG A 54 -9.29 19.72 3.86
N PRO A 55 -10.27 20.00 4.73
CA PRO A 55 -10.17 21.09 5.69
C PRO A 55 -8.93 20.91 6.58
N ARG A 56 -8.37 22.00 7.07
CA ARG A 56 -7.26 21.96 8.04
C ARG A 56 -7.62 21.10 9.23
N PHE A 57 -6.76 20.10 9.53
CA PHE A 57 -6.86 19.29 10.74
C PHE A 57 -5.46 18.89 11.20
N THR A 58 -5.33 18.65 12.49
CA THR A 58 -4.05 18.22 13.07
C THR A 58 -3.87 16.72 12.85
N ILE A 59 -2.77 16.34 12.22
CA ILE A 59 -2.39 14.95 12.01
C ILE A 59 -1.37 14.56 13.07
N LEU A 60 -1.80 13.80 14.08
CA LEU A 60 -0.93 13.37 15.19
C LEU A 60 0.16 12.38 14.73
N ASN A 61 -0.16 11.51 13.78
CA ASN A 61 0.79 10.54 13.22
C ASN A 61 0.65 10.54 11.68
N PRO A 62 1.38 11.46 11.00
CA PRO A 62 1.25 11.64 9.55
C PRO A 62 1.54 10.37 8.76
N ARG A 63 2.59 9.63 9.12
CA ARG A 63 2.99 8.40 8.43
C ARG A 63 1.88 7.34 8.47
N SER A 64 1.37 7.00 9.64
CA SER A 64 0.29 6.03 9.79
C SER A 64 -1.02 6.49 9.14
N PHE A 65 -1.27 7.80 9.18
CA PHE A 65 -2.43 8.40 8.52
C PHE A 65 -2.35 8.26 7.00
N LEU A 66 -1.20 8.60 6.39
CA LEU A 66 -0.99 8.51 4.95
C LEU A 66 -1.04 7.06 4.46
N LEU A 67 -0.39 6.12 5.16
CA LEU A 67 -0.48 4.68 4.84
C LEU A 67 -1.93 4.18 4.88
N ARG A 68 -2.72 4.62 5.86
CA ARG A 68 -4.16 4.30 5.90
C ARG A 68 -4.93 4.91 4.73
N CYS A 69 -4.63 6.15 4.36
CA CYS A 69 -5.23 6.79 3.18
C CYS A 69 -4.89 6.03 1.90
N THR A 70 -3.63 5.59 1.76
CA THR A 70 -3.15 4.78 0.63
C THR A 70 -3.92 3.47 0.53
N TYR A 71 -4.01 2.72 1.63
CA TYR A 71 -4.74 1.45 1.63
C TYR A 71 -6.23 1.63 1.29
N ARG A 72 -6.88 2.63 1.85
CA ARG A 72 -8.28 2.93 1.53
C ARG A 72 -8.48 3.32 0.06
N ALA A 73 -7.60 4.17 -0.48
CA ALA A 73 -7.66 4.57 -1.87
C ALA A 73 -7.45 3.37 -2.81
N TYR A 74 -6.56 2.46 -2.45
CA TYR A 74 -6.34 1.21 -3.16
C TYR A 74 -7.59 0.29 -3.13
N VAL A 75 -8.18 0.07 -1.97
CA VAL A 75 -9.42 -0.73 -1.84
C VAL A 75 -10.57 -0.11 -2.66
N ASP A 76 -10.68 1.23 -2.66
CA ASP A 76 -11.67 1.93 -3.49
C ASP A 76 -11.41 1.70 -4.99
N LEU A 77 -10.14 1.69 -5.43
CA LEU A 77 -9.75 1.42 -6.80
C LEU A 77 -10.16 0.00 -7.22
N VAL A 78 -9.76 -1.01 -6.45
CA VAL A 78 -10.09 -2.42 -6.70
C VAL A 78 -11.60 -2.65 -6.76
N ARG A 79 -12.35 -2.05 -5.86
CA ARG A 79 -13.83 -2.14 -5.86
C ARG A 79 -14.45 -1.56 -7.13
N ARG A 80 -13.93 -0.42 -7.61
CA ARG A 80 -14.42 0.22 -8.85
C ARG A 80 -14.11 -0.62 -10.07
N GLU A 81 -12.90 -1.19 -10.15
CA GLU A 81 -12.51 -2.07 -11.24
C GLU A 81 -13.35 -3.35 -11.25
N SER A 82 -13.53 -4.00 -10.11
CA SER A 82 -14.40 -5.17 -9.97
C SER A 82 -15.86 -4.87 -10.37
N SER A 83 -16.36 -3.67 -10.06
CA SER A 83 -17.71 -3.26 -10.48
C SER A 83 -17.80 -3.01 -11.98
N ARG A 84 -16.77 -2.42 -12.61
CA ARG A 84 -16.68 -2.25 -14.06
C ARG A 84 -16.57 -3.59 -14.78
N GLN A 85 -15.79 -4.52 -14.24
CA GLN A 85 -15.59 -5.85 -14.80
C GLN A 85 -16.87 -6.68 -14.82
N ARG A 86 -17.69 -6.60 -13.79
CA ARG A 86 -19.02 -7.25 -13.75
C ARG A 86 -19.99 -6.71 -14.82
N THR A 87 -19.73 -5.49 -15.31
CA THR A 87 -20.53 -4.86 -16.39
C THR A 87 -19.97 -5.19 -17.78
N LEU A 88 -18.72 -5.72 -17.85
CA LEU A 88 -17.99 -6.00 -19.09
C LEU A 88 -17.60 -7.47 -19.22
N ASP A 89 -18.32 -8.39 -18.58
CA ASP A 89 -18.06 -9.85 -18.58
C ASP A 89 -18.01 -10.43 -20.01
N GLU A 90 -16.89 -10.17 -20.70
CA GLU A 90 -16.50 -10.96 -21.89
C GLU A 90 -15.02 -10.85 -22.28
N PHE A 91 -14.14 -10.21 -21.52
CA PHE A 91 -12.71 -10.20 -21.86
C PHE A 91 -11.82 -10.61 -20.67
N ALA A 92 -11.05 -11.68 -20.89
CA ALA A 92 -10.12 -12.29 -19.94
C ALA A 92 -9.13 -11.27 -19.38
N LEU A 93 -9.02 -11.22 -18.03
CA LEU A 93 -7.99 -10.49 -17.33
C LEU A 93 -6.67 -11.20 -17.46
N GLU A 94 -5.69 -10.52 -18.05
CA GLU A 94 -4.29 -10.88 -17.83
C GLU A 94 -3.92 -10.59 -16.36
N PRO A 95 -3.22 -11.52 -15.68
CA PRO A 95 -2.73 -11.27 -14.32
C PRO A 95 -1.79 -10.06 -14.35
N PRO A 96 -1.84 -9.15 -13.36
CA PRO A 96 -0.98 -7.98 -13.33
C PRO A 96 0.49 -8.44 -13.41
N ALA A 97 1.23 -7.82 -14.33
CA ALA A 97 2.63 -8.11 -14.54
C ALA A 97 3.39 -7.99 -13.21
N GLY A 98 4.04 -9.07 -12.80
CA GLY A 98 4.86 -9.10 -11.60
C GLY A 98 5.95 -8.03 -11.68
N PHE A 99 6.45 -7.63 -10.53
CA PHE A 99 7.60 -6.74 -10.38
C PHE A 99 8.70 -7.14 -11.38
N ARG A 100 8.88 -6.35 -12.45
CA ARG A 100 9.99 -6.45 -13.38
C ARG A 100 11.06 -5.41 -12.96
N GLY A 101 11.64 -5.61 -11.79
CA GLY A 101 12.95 -5.08 -11.49
C GLY A 101 13.89 -6.26 -11.51
N GLU A 102 14.85 -6.29 -12.42
CA GLU A 102 15.99 -7.19 -12.30
C GLU A 102 16.76 -6.72 -11.06
N PRO A 103 16.79 -7.47 -9.96
CA PRO A 103 17.61 -7.12 -8.84
C PRO A 103 19.05 -7.50 -9.21
N GLU A 104 19.87 -6.51 -9.52
CA GLU A 104 21.32 -6.67 -9.39
C GLU A 104 21.61 -6.82 -7.89
N GLY A 105 21.71 -8.04 -7.40
CA GLY A 105 21.94 -8.29 -5.98
C GLY A 105 22.06 -9.76 -5.65
N ASP A 106 22.37 -10.02 -4.40
CA ASP A 106 22.46 -11.36 -3.80
C ASP A 106 21.23 -12.20 -4.17
N GLU A 107 21.47 -13.39 -4.69
CA GLU A 107 20.46 -14.36 -5.14
C GLU A 107 19.37 -14.60 -4.09
N LYS A 108 19.75 -14.58 -2.80
CA LYS A 108 18.83 -14.68 -1.67
C LYS A 108 17.90 -13.48 -1.51
N ILE A 109 18.38 -12.28 -1.82
CA ILE A 109 17.54 -11.06 -1.79
C ILE A 109 16.53 -11.12 -2.93
N THR A 110 16.97 -11.57 -4.10
CA THR A 110 16.09 -11.76 -5.27
C THR A 110 14.98 -12.75 -4.96
N ALA A 111 15.33 -13.92 -4.43
CA ALA A 111 14.38 -14.95 -3.99
C ALA A 111 13.36 -14.42 -2.97
N LEU A 112 13.83 -13.65 -1.98
CA LEU A 112 12.94 -13.04 -0.99
C LEU A 112 11.97 -12.04 -1.63
N LEU A 113 12.43 -11.20 -2.55
CA LEU A 113 11.57 -10.24 -3.25
C LEU A 113 10.53 -10.94 -4.13
N VAL A 114 10.92 -11.99 -4.84
CA VAL A 114 10.01 -12.85 -5.60
C VAL A 114 9.00 -13.50 -4.67
N GLY A 115 9.45 -14.08 -3.55
CA GLY A 115 8.59 -14.66 -2.54
C GLY A 115 7.57 -13.67 -1.99
N VAL A 116 7.99 -12.46 -1.64
CA VAL A 116 7.09 -11.40 -1.18
C VAL A 116 6.08 -11.01 -2.27
N SER A 117 6.53 -10.94 -3.53
CA SER A 117 5.63 -10.61 -4.65
C SER A 117 4.58 -11.69 -4.92
N SER A 118 4.85 -12.95 -4.58
CA SER A 118 3.92 -14.07 -4.74
C SER A 118 2.88 -14.19 -3.62
N LEU A 119 3.07 -13.46 -2.50
CA LEU A 119 2.12 -13.47 -1.40
C LEU A 119 0.75 -12.92 -1.84
N PRO A 120 -0.36 -13.44 -1.28
CA PRO A 120 -1.66 -12.78 -1.36
C PRO A 120 -1.57 -11.33 -0.89
N GLU A 121 -2.37 -10.46 -1.49
CA GLU A 121 -2.35 -9.01 -1.25
C GLU A 121 -2.45 -8.67 0.24
N ASP A 122 -3.35 -9.29 0.95
CA ASP A 122 -3.62 -9.05 2.37
C ASP A 122 -2.45 -9.47 3.28
N GLN A 123 -1.70 -10.50 2.89
CA GLN A 123 -0.47 -10.94 3.56
C GLN A 123 0.69 -10.00 3.22
N ARG A 124 0.84 -9.64 1.95
CA ARG A 124 1.88 -8.71 1.47
C ARG A 124 1.78 -7.34 2.13
N ALA A 125 0.56 -6.78 2.24
CA ALA A 125 0.33 -5.52 2.93
C ALA A 125 0.77 -5.57 4.41
N VAL A 126 0.46 -6.65 5.12
CA VAL A 126 0.87 -6.82 6.52
C VAL A 126 2.38 -6.97 6.65
N VAL A 127 3.02 -7.75 5.78
CA VAL A 127 4.48 -7.93 5.74
C VAL A 127 5.18 -6.60 5.51
N HIS A 128 4.74 -5.82 4.52
CA HIS A 128 5.31 -4.49 4.26
C HIS A 128 5.22 -3.58 5.49
N LEU A 129 4.02 -3.46 6.07
CA LEU A 129 3.82 -2.62 7.26
C LEU A 129 4.59 -3.10 8.48
N LYS A 130 4.82 -4.40 8.63
CA LYS A 130 5.56 -4.96 9.77
C LYS A 130 7.06 -4.78 9.62
N ILE A 131 7.63 -5.09 8.45
CA ILE A 131 9.07 -5.14 8.20
C ILE A 131 9.61 -3.76 7.81
N TRP A 132 9.11 -3.16 6.74
CA TRP A 132 9.65 -1.88 6.24
C TRP A 132 9.13 -0.67 7.01
N GLU A 133 7.86 -0.71 7.44
CA GLU A 133 7.25 0.38 8.20
C GLU A 133 7.41 0.21 9.72
N GLN A 134 7.94 -0.93 10.19
CA GLN A 134 8.19 -1.26 11.61
C GLN A 134 6.96 -1.05 12.50
N ARG A 135 5.75 -1.35 12.00
CA ARG A 135 4.50 -1.15 12.73
C ARG A 135 4.21 -2.30 13.68
N THR A 136 3.61 -1.99 14.82
CA THR A 136 3.01 -3.00 15.70
C THR A 136 1.75 -3.58 15.06
N PHE A 137 1.32 -4.79 15.42
CA PHE A 137 0.07 -5.36 14.89
C PHE A 137 -1.16 -4.50 15.19
N ARG A 138 -1.16 -3.79 16.32
CA ARG A 138 -2.22 -2.82 16.65
C ARG A 138 -2.25 -1.64 15.68
N GLN A 139 -1.09 -1.12 15.29
CA GLN A 139 -0.99 -0.05 14.29
C GLN A 139 -1.38 -0.55 12.89
N ILE A 140 -0.92 -1.74 12.51
CA ILE A 140 -1.30 -2.39 11.24
C ILE A 140 -2.81 -2.57 11.17
N ALA A 141 -3.42 -3.06 12.25
CA ALA A 141 -4.86 -3.20 12.38
C ALA A 141 -5.60 -1.87 12.11
N GLY A 142 -5.10 -0.76 12.68
CA GLY A 142 -5.66 0.57 12.46
C GLY A 142 -5.45 1.10 11.04
N ILE A 143 -4.34 0.73 10.36
CA ILE A 143 -4.06 1.11 8.97
C ILE A 143 -4.97 0.34 8.01
N LEU A 144 -5.05 -0.99 8.16
CA LEU A 144 -5.76 -1.88 7.24
C LEU A 144 -7.27 -2.00 7.57
N GLY A 145 -7.71 -1.56 8.74
CA GLY A 145 -9.10 -1.68 9.18
C GLY A 145 -9.50 -3.12 9.54
N ILE A 146 -8.59 -3.90 10.10
CA ILE A 146 -8.77 -5.31 10.50
C ILE A 146 -8.48 -5.50 11.99
N PRO A 147 -8.92 -6.60 12.63
CA PRO A 147 -8.51 -6.92 14.00
C PRO A 147 -7.00 -7.16 14.13
N ALA A 148 -6.39 -6.83 15.28
CA ALA A 148 -4.97 -7.03 15.52
C ALA A 148 -4.54 -8.51 15.43
N ASN A 149 -5.40 -9.43 15.90
CA ASN A 149 -5.15 -10.87 15.79
C ASN A 149 -5.16 -11.33 14.33
N THR A 150 -6.01 -10.74 13.48
CA THR A 150 -6.01 -10.99 12.02
C THR A 150 -4.72 -10.51 11.39
N ALA A 151 -4.21 -9.33 11.77
CA ALA A 151 -2.92 -8.85 11.28
C ALA A 151 -1.78 -9.79 11.70
N ALA A 152 -1.78 -10.25 12.96
CA ALA A 152 -0.76 -11.19 13.45
C ALA A 152 -0.81 -12.54 12.74
N SER A 153 -2.00 -13.10 12.51
CA SER A 153 -2.13 -14.39 11.81
C SER A 153 -1.74 -14.28 10.33
N ARG A 154 -2.13 -13.22 9.62
CA ARG A 154 -1.70 -12.96 8.24
C ARG A 154 -0.18 -12.84 8.13
N TYR A 155 0.46 -12.15 9.07
CA TYR A 155 1.91 -12.05 9.13
C TYR A 155 2.57 -13.42 9.31
N ARG A 156 2.10 -14.23 10.28
CA ARG A 156 2.62 -15.58 10.52
C ARG A 156 2.52 -16.45 9.28
N TYR A 157 1.34 -16.51 8.63
CA TYR A 157 1.15 -17.30 7.40
C TYR A 157 2.03 -16.79 6.24
N ALA A 158 2.25 -15.50 6.14
CA ALA A 158 3.14 -14.94 5.14
C ALA A 158 4.59 -15.39 5.37
N ILE A 159 5.08 -15.30 6.62
CA ILE A 159 6.44 -15.71 6.97
C ILE A 159 6.64 -17.22 6.76
N ASP A 160 5.66 -18.05 7.08
CA ASP A 160 5.73 -19.48 6.83
C ASP A 160 5.86 -19.79 5.33
N LYS A 161 5.06 -19.13 4.47
CA LYS A 161 5.17 -19.26 3.00
C LYS A 161 6.52 -18.79 2.47
N LEU A 162 7.04 -17.66 2.95
CA LEU A 162 8.36 -17.15 2.55
C LEU A 162 9.48 -18.09 2.95
N ARG A 163 9.39 -18.69 4.14
CA ARG A 163 10.37 -19.67 4.61
C ARG A 163 10.36 -20.95 3.77
N ASP A 164 9.17 -21.42 3.40
CA ASP A 164 9.03 -22.61 2.56
C ASP A 164 9.57 -22.35 1.15
N ALA A 165 9.30 -21.18 0.56
CA ALA A 165 9.84 -20.79 -0.74
C ALA A 165 11.38 -20.74 -0.74
N MET A 166 12.00 -20.17 0.31
CA MET A 166 13.46 -20.10 0.41
C MET A 166 14.12 -21.48 0.64
N ARG A 167 13.45 -22.42 1.32
CA ARG A 167 14.00 -23.78 1.52
C ARG A 167 14.05 -24.58 0.22
N LEU A 168 13.07 -24.41 -0.66
CA LEU A 168 13.04 -25.09 -1.95
C LEU A 168 14.15 -24.64 -2.91
N GLU A 169 14.69 -23.42 -2.72
CA GLU A 169 15.82 -22.94 -3.51
C GLU A 169 17.18 -23.42 -2.98
N ASP A 170 17.30 -23.63 -1.66
CA ASP A 170 18.55 -24.18 -1.06
C ASP A 170 18.74 -25.67 -1.38
N GLU A 171 17.72 -26.38 -1.89
CA GLU A 171 17.74 -27.82 -2.24
C GLU A 171 17.92 -28.07 -3.76
N THR A 172 18.05 -27.03 -4.60
CA THR A 172 18.18 -27.13 -6.06
C THR A 172 19.53 -26.68 -6.55
#